data_2a4db4c1df97cb3f5d9f480cb9fe8936
#
_entry.id   2a4db4c1df97cb3f5d9f480cb9fe8936
#
_cell.length_a   1.000
_cell.length_b   1.000
_cell.length_c   1.000
_cell.angle_alpha   90.00
_cell.angle_beta   90.00
_cell.angle_gamma   90.00
#
_symmetry.space_group_name_H-M   'P 1'
#
loop_
_entity.id
_entity.type
_entity.pdbx_description
1 polymer ?
#
loop_
_entity_poly.entity_id
_entity_poly.type
_entity_poly.pdbx_seq_one_letter_code
_entity_poly.pdbx_strand_id
1 'polypeptide(L)'
;MFVERLELVDFRSYVRADVPMAAGATTFIGSNGQGKTNLVEAVEYLSTLSSHRVSNDTPLVRLGADQAVVRGRVRAGADDARSLLLEVEINARRANRARINRAPLTRPREILGVLRTVVFSPNDLAVVRGDPSDRRTFLDGLVMTRWPRMAAVKADYERVLKQRNALLKSLSGKGRSAGAEIGATMDIWDDELATIGAELLSARLDTLSAVMPLTSAAYREIAPVNDLATASYKSTIDLEGLWSPPQEGKNPEPIDRNELAHRFLAALATRRADELIRGVTLVGPQRDDIVLHIGEMPAKGYASHGESWSLALALRLGSFQLLRDDGIEPVLVLDDVFAELDATRRDRLASSVVQADQVLVTAAVASDVPEILRGERFDVGGWSGAGL
;
A
#
# COMPACT_ATOMS: atom_id res chain seq x y z
N MET A 1 1.78 -17.94 -5.98
CA MET A 1 2.16 -17.90 -4.52
C MET A 1 0.90 -17.94 -3.68
N PHE A 2 0.89 -18.70 -2.57
CA PHE A 2 -0.29 -18.74 -1.68
C PHE A 2 0.10 -18.99 -0.21
N VAL A 3 -0.77 -18.56 0.71
CA VAL A 3 -0.69 -18.85 2.15
C VAL A 3 -1.36 -20.21 2.40
N GLU A 4 -0.58 -21.19 2.82
CA GLU A 4 -1.05 -22.55 3.11
C GLU A 4 -1.66 -22.68 4.50
N ARG A 5 -1.22 -21.85 5.45
CA ARG A 5 -1.71 -21.84 6.84
C ARG A 5 -1.48 -20.49 7.46
N LEU A 6 -2.46 -19.99 8.19
CA LEU A 6 -2.39 -18.78 9.00
C LEU A 6 -2.63 -19.15 10.46
N GLU A 7 -1.70 -18.77 11.35
CA GLU A 7 -1.84 -18.92 12.78
C GLU A 7 -1.80 -17.55 13.46
N LEU A 8 -2.75 -17.29 14.33
CA LEU A 8 -2.86 -16.06 15.12
C LEU A 8 -2.82 -16.38 16.61
N VAL A 9 -2.16 -15.53 17.38
CA VAL A 9 -2.21 -15.53 18.84
C VAL A 9 -2.37 -14.07 19.30
N ASP A 10 -3.38 -13.82 20.11
CA ASP A 10 -3.72 -12.49 20.67
C ASP A 10 -3.77 -11.35 19.63
N PHE A 11 -4.28 -11.68 18.44
CA PHE A 11 -4.41 -10.72 17.35
C PHE A 11 -5.86 -10.24 17.19
N ARG A 12 -6.10 -8.93 17.31
CA ARG A 12 -7.43 -8.33 17.24
C ARG A 12 -8.42 -8.97 18.21
N SER A 13 -9.47 -9.64 17.70
CA SER A 13 -10.46 -10.37 18.51
C SER A 13 -10.01 -11.79 18.85
N TYR A 14 -9.01 -12.33 18.17
CA TYR A 14 -8.61 -13.72 18.34
C TYR A 14 -7.66 -13.93 19.51
N VAL A 15 -8.04 -14.78 20.45
CA VAL A 15 -7.10 -15.37 21.41
C VAL A 15 -6.17 -16.32 20.69
N ARG A 16 -6.74 -17.18 19.83
CA ARG A 16 -6.00 -18.08 18.95
C ARG A 16 -6.84 -18.42 17.72
N ALA A 17 -6.20 -18.48 16.56
CA ALA A 17 -6.79 -19.03 15.35
C ALA A 17 -5.75 -19.86 14.60
N ASP A 18 -6.22 -20.88 13.87
CA ASP A 18 -5.38 -21.78 13.08
C ASP A 18 -6.16 -22.15 11.80
N VAL A 19 -5.84 -21.48 10.71
CA VAL A 19 -6.57 -21.52 9.44
C VAL A 19 -5.75 -22.24 8.38
N PRO A 20 -6.05 -23.48 8.03
CA PRO A 20 -5.52 -24.09 6.82
C PRO A 20 -6.18 -23.42 5.60
N MET A 21 -5.43 -23.24 4.54
CA MET A 21 -5.91 -22.66 3.27
C MET A 21 -5.25 -23.37 2.10
N ALA A 22 -5.93 -23.37 0.96
CA ALA A 22 -5.42 -23.95 -0.28
C ALA A 22 -5.21 -22.87 -1.35
N ALA A 23 -4.59 -23.23 -2.46
CA ALA A 23 -4.62 -22.44 -3.68
C ALA A 23 -6.06 -22.28 -4.19
N GLY A 24 -6.34 -21.21 -4.92
CA GLY A 24 -7.69 -20.87 -5.38
C GLY A 24 -8.44 -19.98 -4.37
N ALA A 25 -9.76 -20.02 -4.42
CA ALA A 25 -10.60 -19.15 -3.60
C ALA A 25 -10.85 -19.73 -2.20
N THR A 26 -10.65 -18.93 -1.18
CA THR A 26 -11.04 -19.22 0.21
C THR A 26 -11.96 -18.10 0.70
N THR A 27 -13.17 -18.47 1.16
CA THR A 27 -14.18 -17.51 1.62
C THR A 27 -14.42 -17.63 3.13
N PHE A 28 -14.27 -16.53 3.85
CA PHE A 28 -14.61 -16.38 5.26
C PHE A 28 -16.00 -15.77 5.38
N ILE A 29 -16.95 -16.54 5.90
CA ILE A 29 -18.36 -16.14 6.02
C ILE A 29 -18.70 -15.95 7.51
N GLY A 30 -19.56 -14.99 7.80
CA GLY A 30 -20.06 -14.77 9.15
C GLY A 30 -20.61 -13.35 9.33
N SER A 31 -21.35 -13.12 10.38
CA SER A 31 -21.93 -11.80 10.69
C SER A 31 -20.84 -10.75 10.90
N ASN A 32 -21.20 -9.47 10.76
CA ASN A 32 -20.28 -8.38 11.03
C ASN A 32 -19.79 -8.42 12.49
N GLY A 33 -18.51 -8.14 12.69
CA GLY A 33 -17.88 -8.19 14.03
C GLY A 33 -17.33 -9.56 14.44
N GLN A 34 -17.56 -10.64 13.69
CA GLN A 34 -17.05 -11.99 13.99
C GLN A 34 -15.57 -12.21 13.66
N GLY A 35 -14.86 -11.20 13.14
CA GLY A 35 -13.41 -11.30 12.92
C GLY A 35 -12.98 -11.71 11.53
N LYS A 36 -13.86 -11.82 10.53
CA LYS A 36 -13.51 -12.14 9.13
C LYS A 36 -12.37 -11.26 8.60
N THR A 37 -12.57 -9.95 8.65
CA THR A 37 -11.58 -8.94 8.26
C THR A 37 -10.26 -9.10 9.02
N ASN A 38 -10.30 -9.50 10.30
CA ASN A 38 -9.07 -9.67 11.08
C ASN A 38 -8.18 -10.82 10.55
N LEU A 39 -8.77 -11.87 9.95
CA LEU A 39 -8.00 -12.95 9.32
C LEU A 39 -7.25 -12.44 8.09
N VAL A 40 -7.93 -11.75 7.20
CA VAL A 40 -7.31 -11.23 5.98
C VAL A 40 -6.36 -10.04 6.27
N GLU A 41 -6.66 -9.23 7.28
CA GLU A 41 -5.76 -8.19 7.80
C GLU A 41 -4.44 -8.78 8.32
N ALA A 42 -4.48 -9.95 8.93
CA ALA A 42 -3.26 -10.64 9.37
C ALA A 42 -2.39 -11.10 8.19
N VAL A 43 -3.00 -11.56 7.09
CA VAL A 43 -2.28 -11.90 5.85
C VAL A 43 -1.67 -10.64 5.22
N GLU A 44 -2.42 -9.54 5.15
CA GLU A 44 -1.89 -8.24 4.70
C GLU A 44 -0.72 -7.80 5.57
N TYR A 45 -0.83 -7.92 6.90
CA TYR A 45 0.22 -7.50 7.82
C TYR A 45 1.52 -8.28 7.63
N LEU A 46 1.46 -9.57 7.36
CA LEU A 46 2.64 -10.38 6.99
C LEU A 46 3.33 -9.90 5.70
N SER A 47 2.57 -9.32 4.79
CA SER A 47 3.04 -8.83 3.50
C SER A 47 3.59 -7.41 3.54
N THR A 48 3.01 -6.53 4.37
CA THR A 48 3.26 -5.09 4.33
C THR A 48 3.83 -4.51 5.62
N LEU A 49 3.76 -5.25 6.73
CA LEU A 49 3.99 -4.77 8.10
C LEU A 49 3.14 -3.53 8.44
N SER A 50 1.97 -3.44 7.85
CA SER A 50 0.99 -2.37 8.08
C SER A 50 -0.42 -2.91 7.92
N SER A 51 -1.41 -2.14 8.34
CA SER A 51 -2.82 -2.47 8.18
C SER A 51 -3.53 -1.32 7.44
N HIS A 52 -4.42 -1.65 6.51
CA HIS A 52 -5.29 -0.68 5.85
C HIS A 52 -6.33 -0.04 6.79
N ARG A 53 -6.49 -0.58 8.01
CA ARG A 53 -7.52 -0.14 8.99
C ARG A 53 -6.98 0.77 10.07
N VAL A 54 -5.70 0.69 10.39
CA VAL A 54 -5.10 1.42 11.51
C VAL A 54 -3.74 2.00 11.13
N SER A 55 -3.44 3.17 11.67
CA SER A 55 -2.18 3.89 11.40
C SER A 55 -1.02 3.47 12.31
N ASN A 56 -1.28 2.66 13.33
CA ASN A 56 -0.27 2.13 14.25
C ASN A 56 -0.65 0.72 14.70
N ASP A 57 0.32 -0.02 15.22
CA ASP A 57 0.19 -1.46 15.50
C ASP A 57 -0.53 -1.79 16.82
N THR A 58 -0.69 -0.82 17.73
CA THR A 58 -1.28 -1.08 19.04
C THR A 58 -2.67 -1.73 18.98
N PRO A 59 -3.60 -1.30 18.08
CA PRO A 59 -4.91 -1.92 17.98
C PRO A 59 -4.91 -3.33 17.37
N LEU A 60 -3.79 -3.80 16.81
CA LEU A 60 -3.64 -5.16 16.29
C LEU A 60 -3.45 -6.18 17.43
N VAL A 61 -2.91 -5.73 18.55
CA VAL A 61 -2.75 -6.55 19.76
C VAL A 61 -4.10 -6.63 20.49
N ARG A 62 -4.52 -7.85 20.86
CA ARG A 62 -5.78 -8.07 21.57
C ARG A 62 -5.81 -7.30 22.89
N LEU A 63 -6.95 -6.75 23.23
CA LEU A 63 -7.13 -6.01 24.48
C LEU A 63 -6.74 -6.88 25.69
N GLY A 64 -5.83 -6.39 26.51
CA GLY A 64 -5.30 -7.08 27.69
C GLY A 64 -4.08 -7.96 27.43
N ALA A 65 -3.63 -8.11 26.17
CA ALA A 65 -2.39 -8.79 25.84
C ALA A 65 -1.23 -7.79 25.65
N ASP A 66 0.00 -8.23 25.88
CA ASP A 66 1.21 -7.42 25.67
C ASP A 66 1.72 -7.46 24.22
N GLN A 67 1.41 -8.53 23.51
CA GLN A 67 1.85 -8.78 22.13
C GLN A 67 0.86 -9.64 21.37
N ALA A 68 0.89 -9.53 20.06
CA ALA A 68 0.23 -10.47 19.15
C ALA A 68 1.27 -11.21 18.31
N VAL A 69 0.94 -12.42 17.87
CA VAL A 69 1.79 -13.18 16.93
C VAL A 69 0.97 -13.58 15.71
N VAL A 70 1.50 -13.25 14.54
CA VAL A 70 0.95 -13.66 13.25
C VAL A 70 1.98 -14.57 12.58
N ARG A 71 1.57 -15.78 12.20
CA ARG A 71 2.37 -16.73 11.44
C ARG A 71 1.68 -17.10 10.15
N GLY A 72 2.42 -17.11 9.05
CA GLY A 72 1.95 -17.58 7.76
C GLY A 72 2.92 -18.59 7.17
N ARG A 73 2.41 -19.77 6.79
CA ARG A 73 3.16 -20.67 5.92
C ARG A 73 2.84 -20.34 4.48
N VAL A 74 3.84 -19.92 3.73
CA VAL A 74 3.70 -19.42 2.35
C VAL A 74 4.38 -20.41 1.40
N ARG A 75 3.69 -20.84 0.34
CA ARG A 75 4.23 -21.62 -0.77
C ARG A 75 4.46 -20.77 -2.00
N ALA A 76 5.52 -21.07 -2.75
CA ALA A 76 5.88 -20.30 -3.93
C ALA A 76 4.89 -20.48 -5.10
N GLY A 77 4.18 -21.61 -5.17
CA GLY A 77 3.16 -21.94 -6.16
C GLY A 77 2.49 -23.27 -5.86
N ALA A 78 1.41 -23.59 -6.54
CA ALA A 78 0.68 -24.85 -6.33
C ALA A 78 1.57 -26.08 -6.59
N ASP A 79 2.42 -26.00 -7.61
CA ASP A 79 3.32 -27.09 -8.02
C ASP A 79 4.72 -27.00 -7.37
N ASP A 80 4.97 -26.00 -6.53
CA ASP A 80 6.25 -25.80 -5.84
C ASP A 80 6.14 -26.27 -4.37
N ALA A 81 6.85 -27.33 -4.02
CA ALA A 81 6.85 -27.88 -2.66
C ALA A 81 7.58 -26.98 -1.65
N ARG A 82 8.33 -25.97 -2.09
CA ARG A 82 9.06 -25.05 -1.17
C ARG A 82 8.08 -24.19 -0.42
N SER A 83 8.23 -24.16 0.89
CA SER A 83 7.45 -23.29 1.76
C SER A 83 8.34 -22.54 2.73
N LEU A 84 7.92 -21.34 3.08
CA LEU A 84 8.55 -20.51 4.10
C LEU A 84 7.56 -20.25 5.23
N LEU A 85 8.05 -20.34 6.46
CA LEU A 85 7.28 -19.92 7.64
C LEU A 85 7.67 -18.48 7.96
N LEU A 86 6.73 -17.55 7.78
CA LEU A 86 6.84 -16.17 8.18
C LEU A 86 6.22 -16.00 9.57
N GLU A 87 6.88 -15.26 10.44
CA GLU A 87 6.37 -14.94 11.77
C GLU A 87 6.63 -13.48 12.08
N VAL A 88 5.61 -12.77 12.53
CA VAL A 88 5.73 -11.41 13.06
C VAL A 88 5.15 -11.35 14.46
N GLU A 89 5.96 -10.87 15.40
CA GLU A 89 5.62 -10.54 16.78
C GLU A 89 5.32 -9.04 16.84
N ILE A 90 4.06 -8.68 17.04
CA ILE A 90 3.59 -7.30 17.14
C ILE A 90 3.54 -6.93 18.62
N ASN A 91 4.29 -5.92 19.00
CA ASN A 91 4.43 -5.52 20.41
C ASN A 91 3.76 -4.16 20.64
N ALA A 92 2.89 -4.07 21.65
CA ALA A 92 2.20 -2.82 21.98
C ALA A 92 3.14 -1.71 22.48
N ARG A 93 4.30 -2.08 23.08
CA ARG A 93 5.20 -1.14 23.80
C ARG A 93 6.67 -1.28 23.41
N ARG A 94 7.01 -2.19 22.52
CA ARG A 94 8.38 -2.47 22.07
C ARG A 94 8.44 -2.54 20.56
N ALA A 95 9.64 -2.59 19.99
CA ALA A 95 9.81 -2.84 18.59
C ALA A 95 9.28 -4.24 18.21
N ASN A 96 8.62 -4.34 17.07
CA ASN A 96 8.18 -5.61 16.51
C ASN A 96 9.39 -6.48 16.15
N ARG A 97 9.16 -7.78 16.08
CA ARG A 97 10.18 -8.77 15.67
C ARG A 97 9.63 -9.61 14.53
N ALA A 98 10.50 -10.05 13.65
CA ALA A 98 10.12 -10.94 12.55
C ALA A 98 11.11 -12.10 12.43
N ARG A 99 10.62 -13.24 11.93
CA ARG A 99 11.40 -14.45 11.67
C ARG A 99 10.99 -15.06 10.33
N ILE A 100 11.95 -15.69 9.66
CA ILE A 100 11.72 -16.55 8.51
C ILE A 100 12.28 -17.92 8.87
N ASN A 101 11.46 -18.99 8.76
CA ASN A 101 11.82 -20.35 9.14
C ASN A 101 12.43 -20.45 10.55
N ARG A 102 11.84 -19.69 11.50
CA ARG A 102 12.28 -19.53 12.90
C ARG A 102 13.60 -18.78 13.09
N ALA A 103 14.34 -18.44 12.03
CA ALA A 103 15.51 -17.61 12.10
C ALA A 103 15.12 -16.14 12.31
N PRO A 104 15.62 -15.46 13.35
CA PRO A 104 15.29 -14.07 13.61
C PRO A 104 15.89 -13.15 12.54
N LEU A 105 15.15 -12.14 12.14
CA LEU A 105 15.62 -11.09 11.25
C LEU A 105 16.19 -9.93 12.07
N THR A 106 17.22 -9.27 11.54
CA THR A 106 17.83 -8.11 12.18
C THR A 106 16.85 -6.94 12.25
N ARG A 107 16.05 -6.77 11.18
CA ARG A 107 15.00 -5.76 11.08
C ARG A 107 13.73 -6.41 10.57
N PRO A 108 12.54 -6.13 11.15
CA PRO A 108 11.28 -6.71 10.69
C PRO A 108 11.02 -6.51 9.20
N ARG A 109 11.41 -5.37 8.64
CA ARG A 109 11.21 -5.04 7.23
C ARG A 109 11.91 -5.99 6.24
N GLU A 110 12.85 -6.81 6.69
CA GLU A 110 13.52 -7.81 5.85
C GLU A 110 12.58 -8.97 5.44
N ILE A 111 11.41 -9.09 6.08
CA ILE A 111 10.35 -10.02 5.69
C ILE A 111 9.60 -9.57 4.42
N LEU A 112 9.64 -8.25 4.10
CA LEU A 112 8.89 -7.69 2.98
C LEU A 112 9.34 -8.30 1.64
N GLY A 113 8.36 -8.57 0.78
CA GLY A 113 8.58 -9.16 -0.54
C GLY A 113 8.59 -10.68 -0.57
N VAL A 114 8.62 -11.37 0.59
CA VAL A 114 8.45 -12.83 0.65
C VAL A 114 7.01 -13.22 0.37
N LEU A 115 6.06 -12.55 1.03
CA LEU A 115 4.64 -12.60 0.71
C LEU A 115 4.26 -11.26 0.07
N ARG A 116 3.42 -11.27 -0.93
CA ARG A 116 2.86 -10.07 -1.55
C ARG A 116 1.35 -10.18 -1.65
N THR A 117 0.66 -9.11 -1.33
CA THR A 117 -0.81 -9.05 -1.34
C THR A 117 -1.30 -7.83 -2.12
N VAL A 118 -2.47 -7.96 -2.71
CA VAL A 118 -3.28 -6.82 -3.17
C VAL A 118 -4.60 -6.90 -2.43
N VAL A 119 -4.89 -5.88 -1.63
CA VAL A 119 -6.09 -5.81 -0.80
C VAL A 119 -7.09 -4.88 -1.46
N PHE A 120 -8.31 -5.38 -1.65
CA PHE A 120 -9.48 -4.63 -2.02
C PHE A 120 -10.35 -4.47 -0.76
N SER A 121 -10.69 -3.26 -0.41
CA SER A 121 -11.51 -2.98 0.77
C SER A 121 -12.38 -1.74 0.58
N PRO A 122 -13.44 -1.54 1.39
CA PRO A 122 -14.22 -0.31 1.37
C PRO A 122 -13.40 0.97 1.59
N ASN A 123 -12.25 0.85 2.27
CA ASN A 123 -11.35 1.97 2.52
C ASN A 123 -10.65 2.48 1.25
N ASP A 124 -10.63 1.70 0.16
CA ASP A 124 -10.03 2.11 -1.10
C ASP A 124 -10.70 3.34 -1.72
N LEU A 125 -11.93 3.60 -1.35
CA LEU A 125 -12.65 4.81 -1.76
C LEU A 125 -11.91 6.10 -1.31
N ALA A 126 -11.12 6.02 -0.23
CA ALA A 126 -10.29 7.12 0.24
C ALA A 126 -9.19 7.49 -0.77
N VAL A 127 -8.70 6.57 -1.59
CA VAL A 127 -7.72 6.87 -2.65
C VAL A 127 -8.31 7.85 -3.67
N VAL A 128 -9.60 7.71 -3.98
CA VAL A 128 -10.29 8.57 -4.96
C VAL A 128 -10.80 9.86 -4.31
N ARG A 129 -11.45 9.76 -3.15
CA ARG A 129 -12.18 10.85 -2.51
C ARG A 129 -11.44 11.52 -1.36
N GLY A 130 -10.50 10.83 -0.75
CA GLY A 130 -9.77 11.27 0.43
C GLY A 130 -8.69 12.32 0.15
N ASP A 131 -7.77 12.43 1.06
CA ASP A 131 -6.72 13.43 1.04
C ASP A 131 -5.47 12.99 0.25
N PRO A 132 -4.55 13.90 -0.08
CA PRO A 132 -3.29 13.56 -0.71
C PRO A 132 -2.48 12.48 0.02
N SER A 133 -2.62 12.37 1.35
CA SER A 133 -2.01 11.32 2.16
C SER A 133 -2.47 9.91 1.78
N ASP A 134 -3.76 9.75 1.47
CA ASP A 134 -4.33 8.44 1.11
C ASP A 134 -3.76 7.97 -0.24
N ARG A 135 -3.67 8.87 -1.20
CA ARG A 135 -3.09 8.61 -2.52
C ARG A 135 -1.59 8.31 -2.45
N ARG A 136 -0.84 9.06 -1.61
CA ARG A 136 0.58 8.74 -1.38
C ARG A 136 0.74 7.38 -0.71
N THR A 137 -0.08 7.06 0.27
CA THR A 137 -0.05 5.76 0.96
C THR A 137 -0.33 4.61 -0.02
N PHE A 138 -1.32 4.76 -0.90
CA PHE A 138 -1.59 3.80 -1.96
C PHE A 138 -0.38 3.60 -2.89
N LEU A 139 0.17 4.70 -3.43
CA LEU A 139 1.30 4.61 -4.37
C LEU A 139 2.56 4.08 -3.69
N ASP A 140 2.89 4.54 -2.48
CA ASP A 140 4.03 4.02 -1.71
C ASP A 140 3.87 2.53 -1.40
N GLY A 141 2.66 2.09 -1.06
CA GLY A 141 2.36 0.67 -0.85
C GLY A 141 2.65 -0.16 -2.10
N LEU A 142 2.19 0.30 -3.26
CA LEU A 142 2.45 -0.39 -4.53
C LEU A 142 3.95 -0.38 -4.89
N VAL A 143 4.64 0.75 -4.71
CA VAL A 143 6.10 0.86 -4.90
C VAL A 143 6.85 -0.17 -4.03
N MET A 144 6.48 -0.29 -2.74
CA MET A 144 7.13 -1.23 -1.82
C MET A 144 6.78 -2.69 -2.14
N THR A 145 5.58 -2.95 -2.66
CA THR A 145 5.19 -4.30 -3.11
C THR A 145 5.97 -4.72 -4.35
N ARG A 146 6.18 -3.82 -5.30
CA ARG A 146 7.03 -4.04 -6.48
C ARG A 146 8.50 -4.23 -6.10
N TRP A 147 9.02 -3.31 -5.31
CA TRP A 147 10.44 -3.24 -4.92
C TRP A 147 10.59 -3.14 -3.41
N PRO A 148 10.66 -4.27 -2.68
CA PRO A 148 10.69 -4.29 -1.21
C PRO A 148 11.82 -3.44 -0.60
N ARG A 149 12.94 -3.25 -1.31
CA ARG A 149 14.03 -2.37 -0.87
C ARG A 149 13.58 -0.93 -0.65
N MET A 150 12.52 -0.48 -1.35
CA MET A 150 11.98 0.87 -1.22
C MET A 150 11.39 1.17 0.15
N ALA A 151 11.03 0.15 0.93
CA ALA A 151 10.65 0.32 2.33
C ALA A 151 11.81 0.88 3.18
N ALA A 152 13.06 0.52 2.84
CA ALA A 152 14.23 1.09 3.48
C ALA A 152 14.46 2.54 3.05
N VAL A 153 14.37 2.82 1.74
CA VAL A 153 14.53 4.16 1.16
C VAL A 153 13.50 5.12 1.77
N LYS A 154 12.22 4.70 1.84
CA LYS A 154 11.16 5.51 2.45
C LYS A 154 11.43 5.80 3.94
N ALA A 155 11.83 4.79 4.71
CA ALA A 155 12.15 4.98 6.13
C ALA A 155 13.36 5.90 6.34
N ASP A 156 14.38 5.81 5.49
CA ASP A 156 15.54 6.69 5.55
C ASP A 156 15.16 8.13 5.14
N TYR A 157 14.32 8.30 4.10
CA TYR A 157 13.76 9.58 3.73
C TYR A 157 13.00 10.24 4.90
N GLU A 158 12.11 9.51 5.55
CA GLU A 158 11.32 10.00 6.69
C GLU A 158 12.23 10.36 7.88
N ARG A 159 13.29 9.59 8.11
CA ARG A 159 14.29 9.88 9.14
C ARG A 159 15.03 11.18 8.86
N VAL A 160 15.53 11.38 7.64
CA VAL A 160 16.25 12.59 7.21
C VAL A 160 15.31 13.80 7.27
N LEU A 161 14.09 13.66 6.75
CA LEU A 161 13.06 14.71 6.81
C LEU A 161 12.76 15.14 8.25
N LYS A 162 12.65 14.18 9.17
CA LYS A 162 12.42 14.45 10.60
C LYS A 162 13.59 15.22 11.21
N GLN A 163 14.83 14.85 10.92
CA GLN A 163 16.02 15.54 11.44
C GLN A 163 16.12 16.96 10.86
N ARG A 164 15.92 17.10 9.55
CA ARG A 164 15.89 18.41 8.90
C ARG A 164 14.80 19.31 9.48
N ASN A 165 13.59 18.81 9.68
CA ASN A 165 12.51 19.57 10.31
C ASN A 165 12.81 19.96 11.76
N ALA A 166 13.50 19.11 12.52
CA ALA A 166 13.93 19.44 13.88
C ALA A 166 14.95 20.58 13.88
N LEU A 167 15.88 20.60 12.92
CA LEU A 167 16.83 21.69 12.72
C LEU A 167 16.10 22.99 12.33
N LEU A 168 15.23 22.96 11.31
CA LEU A 168 14.43 24.13 10.90
C LEU A 168 13.65 24.71 12.07
N LYS A 169 13.00 23.87 12.88
CA LYS A 169 12.24 24.29 14.05
C LYS A 169 13.12 24.97 15.13
N SER A 170 14.35 24.47 15.31
CA SER A 170 15.31 25.06 16.25
C SER A 170 15.82 26.42 15.81
N LEU A 171 15.77 26.70 14.50
CA LEU A 171 16.20 27.96 13.88
C LEU A 171 15.07 28.97 13.72
N SER A 172 13.83 28.51 13.62
CA SER A 172 12.65 29.37 13.53
C SER A 172 12.57 30.24 14.81
N GLY A 173 12.63 31.54 14.65
CA GLY A 173 12.62 32.51 15.75
C GLY A 173 13.99 33.02 16.25
N LYS A 174 15.08 32.44 15.80
CA LYS A 174 16.42 32.95 16.08
C LYS A 174 16.90 33.86 14.95
N GLY A 175 16.41 35.05 14.81
CA GLY A 175 16.74 36.03 13.77
C GLY A 175 18.03 35.78 12.94
N ARG A 176 18.31 36.59 11.94
CA ARG A 176 19.43 36.53 10.96
C ARG A 176 20.86 36.31 11.51
N SER A 177 21.06 36.10 12.81
CA SER A 177 22.39 35.95 13.42
C SER A 177 22.90 34.52 13.48
N ALA A 178 22.17 33.55 12.90
CA ALA A 178 22.59 32.19 12.79
C ALA A 178 23.54 32.01 11.57
N GLY A 179 24.84 32.18 11.80
CA GLY A 179 25.84 32.33 10.77
C GLY A 179 26.12 31.14 9.86
N ALA A 180 27.23 31.22 9.11
CA ALA A 180 27.66 30.30 8.06
C ALA A 180 27.69 28.80 8.47
N GLU A 181 27.93 28.46 9.75
CA GLU A 181 27.93 27.08 10.25
C GLU A 181 26.57 26.41 10.16
N ILE A 182 25.48 27.16 10.37
CA ILE A 182 24.11 26.63 10.26
C ILE A 182 23.75 26.42 8.79
N GLY A 183 24.21 27.32 7.91
CA GLY A 183 24.08 27.15 6.47
C GLY A 183 24.68 25.82 6.00
N ALA A 184 25.92 25.56 6.37
CA ALA A 184 26.63 24.32 6.02
C ALA A 184 25.95 23.06 6.57
N THR A 185 25.41 23.11 7.80
CA THR A 185 24.65 21.99 8.36
C THR A 185 23.35 21.73 7.61
N MET A 186 22.65 22.78 7.20
CA MET A 186 21.45 22.65 6.37
C MET A 186 21.75 22.06 5.00
N ASP A 187 22.87 22.45 4.37
CA ASP A 187 23.25 21.96 3.06
C ASP A 187 23.50 20.43 3.07
N ILE A 188 24.11 19.88 4.14
CA ILE A 188 24.28 18.44 4.30
C ILE A 188 22.91 17.72 4.35
N TRP A 189 21.95 18.24 5.11
CA TRP A 189 20.64 17.64 5.19
C TRP A 189 19.84 17.82 3.89
N ASP A 190 20.05 18.90 3.15
CA ASP A 190 19.43 19.13 1.86
C ASP A 190 19.94 18.15 0.82
N ASP A 191 21.25 17.91 0.76
CA ASP A 191 21.89 16.93 -0.14
C ASP A 191 21.38 15.50 0.14
N GLU A 192 21.37 15.09 1.42
CA GLU A 192 20.89 13.75 1.80
C GLU A 192 19.39 13.59 1.50
N LEU A 193 18.56 14.62 1.83
CA LEU A 193 17.14 14.59 1.56
C LEU A 193 16.84 14.55 0.06
N ALA A 194 17.56 15.31 -0.75
CA ALA A 194 17.38 15.37 -2.20
C ALA A 194 17.78 14.05 -2.86
N THR A 195 18.89 13.44 -2.44
CA THR A 195 19.38 12.17 -2.97
C THR A 195 18.38 11.05 -2.70
N ILE A 196 17.98 10.84 -1.44
CA ILE A 196 17.05 9.78 -1.07
C ILE A 196 15.64 10.08 -1.60
N GLY A 197 15.25 11.36 -1.57
CA GLY A 197 13.95 11.80 -2.07
C GLY A 197 13.79 11.65 -3.58
N ALA A 198 14.86 11.85 -4.35
CA ALA A 198 14.85 11.61 -5.79
C ALA A 198 14.68 10.12 -6.11
N GLU A 199 15.29 9.21 -5.34
CA GLU A 199 15.08 7.78 -5.50
C GLU A 199 13.63 7.39 -5.20
N LEU A 200 13.02 7.91 -4.12
CA LEU A 200 11.62 7.66 -3.79
C LEU A 200 10.67 8.23 -4.85
N LEU A 201 10.92 9.45 -5.30
CA LEU A 201 10.09 10.13 -6.31
C LEU A 201 10.18 9.43 -7.67
N SER A 202 11.39 9.06 -8.13
CA SER A 202 11.56 8.28 -9.36
C SER A 202 10.75 6.99 -9.31
N ALA A 203 10.83 6.23 -8.22
CA ALA A 203 10.08 4.98 -8.07
C ALA A 203 8.55 5.18 -8.07
N ARG A 204 8.06 6.29 -7.51
CA ARG A 204 6.63 6.66 -7.58
C ARG A 204 6.20 6.97 -9.01
N LEU A 205 6.97 7.78 -9.72
CA LEU A 205 6.67 8.17 -11.10
C LEU A 205 6.71 6.98 -12.05
N ASP A 206 7.72 6.11 -11.91
CA ASP A 206 7.83 4.85 -12.67
C ASP A 206 6.62 3.93 -12.40
N THR A 207 6.22 3.80 -11.13
CA THR A 207 5.07 2.97 -10.74
C THR A 207 3.76 3.56 -11.26
N LEU A 208 3.58 4.89 -11.17
CA LEU A 208 2.39 5.56 -11.68
C LEU A 208 2.27 5.40 -13.20
N SER A 209 3.38 5.57 -13.91
CA SER A 209 3.44 5.38 -15.38
C SER A 209 3.08 3.95 -15.79
N ALA A 210 3.50 2.96 -15.00
CA ALA A 210 3.23 1.55 -15.31
C ALA A 210 1.79 1.13 -14.92
N VAL A 211 1.25 1.61 -13.78
CA VAL A 211 -0.06 1.17 -13.29
C VAL A 211 -1.22 1.84 -14.00
N MET A 212 -1.08 3.10 -14.47
CA MET A 212 -2.22 3.85 -15.00
C MET A 212 -2.80 3.30 -16.30
N PRO A 213 -2.02 2.82 -17.29
CA PRO A 213 -2.58 2.16 -18.47
C PRO A 213 -3.42 0.92 -18.11
N LEU A 214 -2.95 0.10 -17.16
CA LEU A 214 -3.66 -1.08 -16.66
C LEU A 214 -4.92 -0.68 -15.89
N THR A 215 -4.84 0.37 -15.08
CA THR A 215 -5.99 0.95 -14.38
C THR A 215 -7.04 1.45 -15.37
N SER A 216 -6.64 2.14 -16.43
CA SER A 216 -7.56 2.63 -17.46
C SER A 216 -8.26 1.49 -18.19
N ALA A 217 -7.54 0.41 -18.51
CA ALA A 217 -8.11 -0.79 -19.10
C ALA A 217 -9.14 -1.45 -18.16
N ALA A 218 -8.78 -1.66 -16.89
CA ALA A 218 -9.68 -2.23 -15.89
C ALA A 218 -10.91 -1.33 -15.64
N TYR A 219 -10.74 0.00 -15.66
CA TYR A 219 -11.85 0.93 -15.50
C TYR A 219 -12.88 0.80 -16.63
N ARG A 220 -12.43 0.70 -17.88
CA ARG A 220 -13.31 0.48 -19.04
C ARG A 220 -14.12 -0.83 -18.94
N GLU A 221 -13.54 -1.85 -18.32
CA GLU A 221 -14.23 -3.12 -18.09
C GLU A 221 -15.30 -3.05 -17.00
N ILE A 222 -15.02 -2.31 -15.91
CA ILE A 222 -15.89 -2.27 -14.72
C ILE A 222 -16.94 -1.17 -14.81
N ALA A 223 -16.58 0.00 -15.33
CA ALA A 223 -17.46 1.15 -15.36
C ALA A 223 -18.56 1.02 -16.41
N PRO A 224 -19.77 1.54 -16.13
CA PRO A 224 -20.87 1.54 -17.11
C PRO A 224 -20.69 2.58 -18.22
N VAL A 225 -19.84 3.59 -18.00
CA VAL A 225 -19.52 4.67 -18.93
C VAL A 225 -18.11 4.45 -19.47
N ASN A 226 -17.94 4.61 -20.78
CA ASN A 226 -16.67 4.34 -21.47
C ASN A 226 -15.73 5.55 -21.42
N ASP A 227 -15.45 6.05 -20.22
CA ASP A 227 -14.49 7.13 -19.99
C ASP A 227 -13.09 6.57 -19.65
N LEU A 228 -12.07 7.40 -19.87
CA LEU A 228 -10.70 7.04 -19.53
C LEU A 228 -10.38 7.41 -18.09
N ALA A 229 -9.80 6.48 -17.36
CA ALA A 229 -9.18 6.77 -16.07
C ALA A 229 -7.72 7.21 -16.30
N THR A 230 -7.39 8.41 -15.87
CA THR A 230 -6.02 8.96 -15.99
C THR A 230 -5.53 9.53 -14.67
N ALA A 231 -4.23 9.83 -14.59
CA ALA A 231 -3.66 10.50 -13.44
C ALA A 231 -2.61 11.52 -13.86
N SER A 232 -2.54 12.63 -13.11
CA SER A 232 -1.42 13.56 -13.16
C SER A 232 -0.71 13.59 -11.81
N TYR A 233 0.61 13.82 -11.83
CA TYR A 233 1.41 13.93 -10.62
C TYR A 233 1.68 15.40 -10.30
N LYS A 234 1.26 15.82 -9.11
CA LYS A 234 1.48 17.17 -8.60
C LYS A 234 2.71 17.16 -7.69
N SER A 235 3.82 17.63 -8.21
CA SER A 235 5.08 17.73 -7.45
C SER A 235 5.38 19.14 -7.02
N THR A 236 6.13 19.26 -5.92
CA THR A 236 6.76 20.50 -5.48
C THR A 236 8.12 20.72 -6.15
N ILE A 237 8.58 19.76 -6.93
CA ILE A 237 9.80 19.78 -7.73
C ILE A 237 9.37 19.88 -9.20
N ASP A 238 10.09 20.68 -9.98
CA ASP A 238 9.84 20.77 -11.40
C ASP A 238 10.16 19.45 -12.11
N LEU A 239 9.15 18.87 -12.79
CA LEU A 239 9.25 17.62 -13.53
C LEU A 239 9.25 17.83 -15.06
N GLU A 240 9.23 19.08 -15.54
CA GLU A 240 9.18 19.40 -16.97
C GLU A 240 10.40 18.81 -17.70
N GLY A 241 10.13 18.06 -18.77
CA GLY A 241 11.17 17.36 -19.53
C GLY A 241 11.80 16.14 -18.86
N LEU A 242 11.44 15.82 -17.59
CA LEU A 242 11.89 14.60 -16.90
C LEU A 242 10.80 13.53 -16.83
N TRP A 243 9.56 13.95 -16.73
CA TRP A 243 8.43 13.03 -16.63
C TRP A 243 7.18 13.65 -17.26
N SER A 244 6.41 12.83 -17.90
CA SER A 244 5.08 13.19 -18.41
C SER A 244 4.05 12.12 -18.01
N PRO A 245 2.78 12.50 -17.86
CA PRO A 245 1.73 11.51 -17.60
C PRO A 245 1.74 10.39 -18.62
N PRO A 246 1.46 9.14 -18.18
CA PRO A 246 1.47 7.99 -19.08
C PRO A 246 0.46 8.18 -20.21
N GLN A 247 0.88 7.83 -21.43
CA GLN A 247 0.06 7.87 -22.63
C GLN A 247 -0.11 6.46 -23.18
N GLU A 248 -1.29 6.14 -23.68
CA GLU A 248 -1.59 4.83 -24.26
C GLU A 248 -0.62 4.54 -25.42
N GLY A 249 0.02 3.36 -25.39
CA GLY A 249 0.96 2.92 -26.42
C GLY A 249 2.38 3.49 -26.33
N LYS A 250 2.71 4.28 -25.32
CA LYS A 250 4.08 4.74 -25.09
C LYS A 250 4.68 4.07 -23.85
N ASN A 251 5.86 3.49 -24.03
CA ASN A 251 6.64 3.04 -22.87
C ASN A 251 7.20 4.26 -22.11
N PRO A 252 7.12 4.27 -20.78
CA PRO A 252 7.73 5.34 -19.99
C PRO A 252 9.25 5.35 -20.19
N GLU A 253 9.83 6.52 -20.38
CA GLU A 253 11.29 6.69 -20.39
C GLU A 253 11.83 6.60 -18.95
N PRO A 254 13.02 5.99 -18.76
CA PRO A 254 13.67 5.97 -17.45
C PRO A 254 13.95 7.40 -16.97
N ILE A 255 13.64 7.66 -15.70
CA ILE A 255 13.85 8.97 -15.10
C ILE A 255 15.31 9.12 -14.67
N ASP A 256 15.97 10.21 -15.09
CA ASP A 256 17.30 10.56 -14.60
C ASP A 256 17.21 11.02 -13.13
N ARG A 257 17.67 10.14 -12.25
CA ARG A 257 17.65 10.38 -10.80
C ARG A 257 18.62 11.47 -10.37
N ASN A 258 19.72 11.66 -11.08
CA ASN A 258 20.70 12.70 -10.76
C ASN A 258 20.13 14.08 -11.07
N GLU A 259 19.52 14.21 -12.25
CA GLU A 259 18.84 15.44 -12.62
C GLU A 259 17.67 15.73 -11.65
N LEU A 260 16.89 14.72 -11.26
CA LEU A 260 15.82 14.86 -10.29
C LEU A 260 16.33 15.31 -8.92
N ALA A 261 17.48 14.80 -8.45
CA ALA A 261 18.12 15.24 -7.21
C ALA A 261 18.61 16.70 -7.32
N HIS A 262 19.18 17.10 -8.44
CA HIS A 262 19.59 18.50 -8.68
C HIS A 262 18.40 19.44 -8.64
N ARG A 263 17.29 19.09 -9.27
CA ARG A 263 16.06 19.92 -9.23
C ARG A 263 15.47 19.98 -7.84
N PHE A 264 15.56 18.90 -7.08
CA PHE A 264 15.12 18.88 -5.69
C PHE A 264 15.95 19.86 -4.85
N LEU A 265 17.29 19.85 -4.96
CA LEU A 265 18.17 20.80 -4.30
C LEU A 265 17.84 22.26 -4.67
N ALA A 266 17.64 22.52 -5.95
CA ALA A 266 17.26 23.87 -6.42
C ALA A 266 15.92 24.32 -5.81
N ALA A 267 14.94 23.44 -5.72
CA ALA A 267 13.65 23.72 -5.11
C ALA A 267 13.77 23.98 -3.61
N LEU A 268 14.59 23.19 -2.87
CA LEU A 268 14.89 23.42 -1.45
C LEU A 268 15.57 24.79 -1.24
N ALA A 269 16.58 25.13 -2.06
CA ALA A 269 17.27 26.41 -2.00
C ALA A 269 16.30 27.59 -2.21
N THR A 270 15.40 27.49 -3.17
CA THR A 270 14.38 28.50 -3.47
C THR A 270 13.42 28.72 -2.29
N ARG A 271 13.06 27.65 -1.57
CA ARG A 271 12.09 27.69 -0.46
C ARG A 271 12.72 27.85 0.91
N ARG A 272 14.06 27.87 1.02
CA ARG A 272 14.79 27.90 2.30
C ARG A 272 14.33 29.00 3.23
N ALA A 273 14.12 30.22 2.72
CA ALA A 273 13.67 31.37 3.54
C ALA A 273 12.29 31.12 4.16
N ASP A 274 11.34 30.61 3.37
CA ASP A 274 9.99 30.27 3.85
C ASP A 274 10.03 29.09 4.85
N GLU A 275 10.88 28.11 4.63
CA GLU A 275 11.06 26.95 5.51
C GLU A 275 11.65 27.34 6.86
N LEU A 276 12.61 28.25 6.90
CA LEU A 276 13.17 28.82 8.13
C LEU A 276 12.12 29.58 8.94
N ILE A 277 11.23 30.32 8.27
CA ILE A 277 10.13 31.04 8.93
C ILE A 277 9.12 30.05 9.52
N ARG A 278 8.74 29.04 8.74
CA ARG A 278 7.69 28.09 9.13
C ARG A 278 8.18 26.91 9.99
N GLY A 279 9.49 26.71 10.08
CA GLY A 279 10.11 25.60 10.82
C GLY A 279 9.80 24.21 10.26
N VAL A 280 9.52 24.10 8.95
CA VAL A 280 9.12 22.85 8.31
C VAL A 280 9.53 22.80 6.84
N THR A 281 9.89 21.61 6.35
CA THR A 281 10.20 21.36 4.93
C THR A 281 8.95 21.52 4.06
N LEU A 282 9.04 22.33 3.01
CA LEU A 282 7.94 22.65 2.10
C LEU A 282 8.04 21.94 0.75
N VAL A 283 9.16 21.31 0.45
CA VAL A 283 9.48 20.67 -0.83
C VAL A 283 9.71 19.18 -0.61
N GLY A 284 9.30 18.36 -1.58
CA GLY A 284 9.62 16.94 -1.65
C GLY A 284 8.42 16.00 -1.61
N PRO A 285 8.66 14.69 -1.79
CA PRO A 285 7.65 13.64 -1.94
C PRO A 285 6.55 13.61 -0.87
N GLN A 286 6.83 14.08 0.35
CA GLN A 286 5.84 14.16 1.43
C GLN A 286 4.76 15.25 1.20
N ARG A 287 4.97 16.16 0.24
CA ARG A 287 4.05 17.24 -0.14
C ARG A 287 3.31 16.99 -1.44
N ASP A 288 3.77 16.01 -2.20
CA ASP A 288 3.23 15.72 -3.53
C ASP A 288 1.83 15.10 -3.47
N ASP A 289 1.13 15.15 -4.60
CA ASP A 289 -0.20 14.56 -4.76
C ASP A 289 -0.34 13.87 -6.13
N ILE A 290 -1.29 12.95 -6.21
CA ILE A 290 -1.75 12.32 -7.44
C ILE A 290 -3.17 12.79 -7.69
N VAL A 291 -3.40 13.44 -8.83
CA VAL A 291 -4.75 13.84 -9.21
C VAL A 291 -5.31 12.81 -10.18
N LEU A 292 -6.31 12.07 -9.73
CA LEU A 292 -7.02 11.08 -10.52
C LEU A 292 -8.14 11.76 -11.33
N HIS A 293 -8.32 11.36 -12.58
CA HIS A 293 -9.33 11.89 -13.48
C HIS A 293 -10.18 10.76 -14.07
N ILE A 294 -11.43 11.08 -14.38
CA ILE A 294 -12.36 10.28 -15.20
C ILE A 294 -12.76 11.16 -16.36
N GLY A 295 -12.40 10.77 -17.57
CA GLY A 295 -12.46 11.68 -18.71
C GLY A 295 -11.60 12.92 -18.48
N GLU A 296 -12.17 14.09 -18.68
CA GLU A 296 -11.49 15.39 -18.50
C GLU A 296 -11.59 15.92 -17.04
N MET A 297 -12.43 15.33 -16.18
CA MET A 297 -12.73 15.88 -14.88
C MET A 297 -11.94 15.20 -13.75
N PRO A 298 -11.47 15.95 -12.74
CA PRO A 298 -10.92 15.36 -11.53
C PRO A 298 -11.93 14.44 -10.85
N ALA A 299 -11.54 13.23 -10.48
CA ALA A 299 -12.45 12.30 -9.80
C ALA A 299 -12.91 12.83 -8.44
N LYS A 300 -11.99 13.46 -7.67
CA LYS A 300 -12.31 14.08 -6.37
C LYS A 300 -13.25 15.27 -6.57
N GLY A 301 -14.46 15.16 -6.04
CA GLY A 301 -15.48 16.22 -6.05
C GLY A 301 -16.43 16.18 -7.25
N TYR A 302 -16.09 15.45 -8.33
CA TYR A 302 -16.93 15.36 -9.53
C TYR A 302 -17.50 13.96 -9.77
N ALA A 303 -16.73 12.91 -9.47
CA ALA A 303 -17.19 11.54 -9.68
C ALA A 303 -18.35 11.16 -8.74
N SER A 304 -19.35 10.51 -9.30
CA SER A 304 -20.44 9.87 -8.56
C SER A 304 -19.88 8.79 -7.62
N HIS A 305 -20.73 8.28 -6.71
CA HIS A 305 -20.32 7.18 -5.82
C HIS A 305 -19.90 5.94 -6.60
N GLY A 306 -20.68 5.55 -7.61
CA GLY A 306 -20.40 4.39 -8.44
C GLY A 306 -19.13 4.53 -9.28
N GLU A 307 -18.86 5.69 -9.87
CA GLU A 307 -17.62 5.97 -10.60
C GLU A 307 -16.40 5.95 -9.68
N SER A 308 -16.51 6.53 -8.49
CA SER A 308 -15.44 6.50 -7.49
C SER A 308 -15.10 5.06 -7.06
N TRP A 309 -16.12 4.21 -6.87
CA TRP A 309 -15.93 2.79 -6.60
C TRP A 309 -15.29 2.06 -7.78
N SER A 310 -15.79 2.29 -9.00
CA SER A 310 -15.20 1.68 -10.20
C SER A 310 -13.73 2.07 -10.37
N LEU A 311 -13.36 3.34 -10.08
CA LEU A 311 -11.98 3.81 -10.16
C LEU A 311 -11.10 3.20 -9.07
N ALA A 312 -11.60 3.09 -7.83
CA ALA A 312 -10.88 2.44 -6.73
C ALA A 312 -10.60 0.96 -7.03
N LEU A 313 -11.59 0.23 -7.54
CA LEU A 313 -11.43 -1.16 -7.98
C LEU A 313 -10.45 -1.27 -9.15
N ALA A 314 -10.55 -0.38 -10.14
CA ALA A 314 -9.65 -0.37 -11.29
C ALA A 314 -8.19 -0.11 -10.89
N LEU A 315 -7.93 0.77 -9.91
CA LEU A 315 -6.59 1.00 -9.35
C LEU A 315 -6.03 -0.27 -8.71
N ARG A 316 -6.84 -1.03 -7.99
CA ARG A 316 -6.42 -2.30 -7.38
C ARG A 316 -6.21 -3.39 -8.43
N LEU A 317 -7.10 -3.52 -9.42
CA LEU A 317 -6.91 -4.46 -10.53
C LEU A 317 -5.69 -4.10 -11.37
N GLY A 318 -5.48 -2.82 -11.67
CA GLY A 318 -4.26 -2.36 -12.34
C GLY A 318 -3.00 -2.67 -11.54
N SER A 319 -3.06 -2.51 -10.20
CA SER A 319 -1.95 -2.90 -9.31
C SER A 319 -1.69 -4.40 -9.33
N PHE A 320 -2.75 -5.22 -9.33
CA PHE A 320 -2.64 -6.67 -9.42
C PHE A 320 -2.01 -7.09 -10.76
N GLN A 321 -2.50 -6.56 -11.86
CA GLN A 321 -1.97 -6.89 -13.18
C GLN A 321 -0.51 -6.42 -13.33
N LEU A 322 -0.16 -5.21 -12.83
CA LEU A 322 1.21 -4.71 -12.86
C LEU A 322 2.18 -5.65 -12.14
N LEU A 323 1.79 -6.18 -10.96
CA LEU A 323 2.62 -7.13 -10.24
C LEU A 323 2.79 -8.43 -11.02
N ARG A 324 1.75 -8.93 -11.68
CA ARG A 324 1.83 -10.12 -12.53
C ARG A 324 2.74 -9.89 -13.74
N ASP A 325 2.65 -8.73 -14.37
CA ASP A 325 3.54 -8.35 -15.50
C ASP A 325 5.00 -8.25 -15.05
N ASP A 326 5.25 -7.88 -13.79
CA ASP A 326 6.58 -7.92 -13.16
C ASP A 326 7.01 -9.36 -12.74
N GLY A 327 6.21 -10.40 -13.04
CA GLY A 327 6.48 -11.79 -12.67
C GLY A 327 6.18 -12.12 -11.20
N ILE A 328 5.36 -11.31 -10.55
CA ILE A 328 4.95 -11.47 -9.16
C ILE A 328 3.51 -11.93 -9.12
N GLU A 329 3.21 -13.07 -8.49
CA GLU A 329 1.83 -13.53 -8.28
C GLU A 329 1.40 -13.18 -6.84
N PRO A 330 0.67 -12.08 -6.59
CA PRO A 330 0.26 -11.69 -5.26
C PRO A 330 -0.97 -12.49 -4.81
N VAL A 331 -1.12 -12.70 -3.50
CA VAL A 331 -2.37 -13.14 -2.90
C VAL A 331 -3.38 -12.00 -2.95
N LEU A 332 -4.55 -12.26 -3.50
CA LEU A 332 -5.65 -11.29 -3.53
C LEU A 332 -6.49 -11.39 -2.27
N VAL A 333 -6.83 -10.25 -1.72
CA VAL A 333 -7.76 -10.12 -0.58
C VAL A 333 -8.93 -9.25 -1.02
N LEU A 334 -10.15 -9.78 -0.91
CA LEU A 334 -11.41 -9.09 -1.19
C LEU A 334 -12.20 -8.96 0.12
N ASP A 335 -11.97 -7.86 0.86
CA ASP A 335 -12.53 -7.65 2.19
C ASP A 335 -13.85 -6.88 2.12
N ASP A 336 -14.98 -7.60 2.29
CA ASP A 336 -16.36 -7.09 2.24
C ASP A 336 -16.71 -6.28 0.96
N VAL A 337 -15.96 -6.45 -0.13
CA VAL A 337 -16.09 -5.64 -1.36
C VAL A 337 -17.38 -5.95 -2.10
N PHE A 338 -17.80 -7.21 -2.12
CA PHE A 338 -18.99 -7.61 -2.89
C PHE A 338 -20.30 -7.02 -2.36
N ALA A 339 -20.36 -6.67 -1.09
CA ALA A 339 -21.55 -6.03 -0.50
C ALA A 339 -21.80 -4.62 -1.06
N GLU A 340 -20.75 -3.94 -1.54
CA GLU A 340 -20.79 -2.57 -2.05
C GLU A 340 -21.04 -2.49 -3.57
N LEU A 341 -21.11 -3.65 -4.26
CA LEU A 341 -21.19 -3.72 -5.72
C LEU A 341 -22.55 -4.21 -6.20
N ASP A 342 -23.04 -3.61 -7.30
CA ASP A 342 -24.14 -4.19 -8.07
C ASP A 342 -23.73 -5.51 -8.72
N ALA A 343 -24.70 -6.29 -9.19
CA ALA A 343 -24.48 -7.62 -9.76
C ALA A 343 -23.47 -7.60 -10.92
N THR A 344 -23.56 -6.62 -11.81
CA THR A 344 -22.68 -6.53 -12.98
C THR A 344 -21.23 -6.29 -12.60
N ARG A 345 -20.96 -5.34 -11.69
CA ARG A 345 -19.60 -5.07 -11.20
C ARG A 345 -19.05 -6.23 -10.40
N ARG A 346 -19.90 -6.88 -9.61
CA ARG A 346 -19.56 -8.07 -8.83
C ARG A 346 -19.05 -9.20 -9.72
N ASP A 347 -19.78 -9.51 -10.80
CA ASP A 347 -19.41 -10.57 -11.75
C ASP A 347 -18.13 -10.20 -12.53
N ARG A 348 -17.96 -8.95 -12.93
CA ARG A 348 -16.77 -8.46 -13.62
C ARG A 348 -15.53 -8.54 -12.73
N LEU A 349 -15.63 -8.09 -11.48
CA LEU A 349 -14.52 -8.21 -10.52
C LEU A 349 -14.14 -9.67 -10.31
N ALA A 350 -15.12 -10.55 -10.08
CA ALA A 350 -14.87 -11.96 -9.87
C ALA A 350 -14.17 -12.60 -11.08
N SER A 351 -14.60 -12.27 -12.30
CA SER A 351 -13.98 -12.78 -13.54
C SER A 351 -12.54 -12.28 -13.71
N SER A 352 -12.23 -11.05 -13.28
CA SER A 352 -10.89 -10.46 -13.38
C SER A 352 -9.89 -11.10 -12.40
N VAL A 353 -10.36 -11.66 -11.27
CA VAL A 353 -9.49 -12.17 -10.21
C VAL A 353 -9.45 -13.70 -10.11
N VAL A 354 -10.32 -14.43 -10.82
CA VAL A 354 -10.44 -15.89 -10.73
C VAL A 354 -9.16 -16.63 -11.13
N GLN A 355 -8.31 -16.03 -11.93
CA GLN A 355 -7.05 -16.61 -12.39
C GLN A 355 -5.88 -16.43 -11.40
N ALA A 356 -6.10 -15.78 -10.26
CA ALA A 356 -5.06 -15.63 -9.25
C ALA A 356 -4.78 -16.95 -8.54
N ASP A 357 -3.52 -17.20 -8.18
CA ASP A 357 -3.11 -18.39 -7.41
C ASP A 357 -3.91 -18.54 -6.11
N GLN A 358 -4.25 -17.43 -5.45
CA GLN A 358 -5.09 -17.44 -4.25
C GLN A 358 -5.91 -16.14 -4.14
N VAL A 359 -7.20 -16.32 -3.83
CA VAL A 359 -8.14 -15.22 -3.53
C VAL A 359 -8.77 -15.48 -2.16
N LEU A 360 -8.55 -14.57 -1.21
CA LEU A 360 -9.16 -14.60 0.11
C LEU A 360 -10.34 -13.62 0.11
N VAL A 361 -11.55 -14.14 0.37
CA VAL A 361 -12.78 -13.36 0.34
C VAL A 361 -13.39 -13.30 1.72
N THR A 362 -13.82 -12.14 2.17
CA THR A 362 -14.71 -12.01 3.33
C THR A 362 -16.10 -11.59 2.86
N ALA A 363 -17.14 -12.20 3.44
CA ALA A 363 -18.53 -11.87 3.14
C ALA A 363 -19.42 -12.09 4.36
N ALA A 364 -20.49 -11.27 4.48
CA ALA A 364 -21.46 -11.45 5.54
C ALA A 364 -22.31 -12.71 5.30
N VAL A 365 -22.68 -12.97 4.06
CA VAL A 365 -23.47 -14.13 3.63
C VAL A 365 -22.88 -14.74 2.37
N ALA A 366 -23.03 -16.05 2.23
CA ALA A 366 -22.46 -16.83 1.11
C ALA A 366 -23.01 -16.40 -0.27
N SER A 367 -24.24 -15.86 -0.32
CA SER A 367 -24.89 -15.39 -1.55
C SER A 367 -24.23 -14.13 -2.14
N ASP A 368 -23.48 -13.40 -1.37
CA ASP A 368 -22.77 -12.21 -1.86
C ASP A 368 -21.54 -12.57 -2.72
N VAL A 369 -21.00 -13.78 -2.55
CA VAL A 369 -19.82 -14.24 -3.28
C VAL A 369 -20.24 -14.90 -4.61
N PRO A 370 -19.78 -14.37 -5.76
CA PRO A 370 -20.05 -14.95 -7.07
C PRO A 370 -19.65 -16.43 -7.16
N GLU A 371 -20.44 -17.20 -7.93
CA GLU A 371 -20.21 -18.66 -8.04
C GLU A 371 -18.83 -19.02 -8.57
N ILE A 372 -18.29 -18.23 -9.46
CA ILE A 372 -16.95 -18.44 -10.04
C ILE A 372 -15.83 -18.41 -8.99
N LEU A 373 -16.03 -17.73 -7.85
CA LEU A 373 -15.10 -17.68 -6.71
C LEU A 373 -15.49 -18.63 -5.58
N ARG A 374 -16.41 -19.56 -5.83
CA ARG A 374 -16.79 -20.58 -4.83
C ARG A 374 -15.69 -21.63 -4.70
N GLY A 375 -14.92 -21.53 -3.62
CA GLY A 375 -13.90 -22.47 -3.21
C GLY A 375 -14.15 -22.99 -1.80
N GLU A 376 -13.08 -23.11 -1.01
CA GLU A 376 -13.15 -23.47 0.40
C GLU A 376 -13.89 -22.39 1.21
N ARG A 377 -14.71 -22.83 2.19
CA ARG A 377 -15.53 -21.92 3.01
C ARG A 377 -15.29 -22.17 4.48
N PHE A 378 -15.10 -21.08 5.21
CA PHE A 378 -15.02 -21.07 6.66
C PHE A 378 -16.16 -20.23 7.24
N ASP A 379 -17.02 -20.84 8.04
CA ASP A 379 -17.98 -20.09 8.88
C ASP A 379 -17.24 -19.64 10.14
N VAL A 380 -16.90 -18.35 10.18
CA VAL A 380 -16.09 -17.79 11.27
C VAL A 380 -16.82 -17.81 12.61
N GLY A 381 -18.17 -17.73 12.60
CA GLY A 381 -18.99 -17.76 13.82
C GLY A 381 -19.13 -19.13 14.46
N GLY A 382 -19.02 -20.19 13.65
CA GLY A 382 -19.17 -21.60 14.08
C GLY A 382 -17.86 -22.39 14.12
N TRP A 383 -16.75 -21.77 13.75
CA TRP A 383 -15.50 -22.48 13.54
C TRP A 383 -14.75 -22.77 14.84
N SER A 384 -14.57 -24.07 15.15
CA SER A 384 -13.90 -24.56 16.37
C SER A 384 -12.40 -24.25 16.43
N GLY A 385 -11.77 -23.85 15.32
CA GLY A 385 -10.37 -23.42 15.26
C GLY A 385 -10.12 -21.96 15.68
N ALA A 386 -11.19 -21.19 15.91
CA ALA A 386 -11.10 -19.81 16.38
C ALA A 386 -11.49 -19.74 17.86
N GLY A 387 -10.53 -19.50 18.73
CA GLY A 387 -10.78 -19.03 20.09
C GLY A 387 -11.02 -17.52 20.03
N LEU A 388 -12.27 -17.08 20.06
CA LEU A 388 -12.66 -15.66 20.17
C LEU A 388 -12.65 -15.22 21.63
#